data_04dd56b235db73b5adb49f330fc47da6
#
_entry.id   04dd56b235db73b5adb49f330fc47da6
#
_cell.length_a   1.000
_cell.length_b   1.000
_cell.length_c   1.000
_cell.angle_alpha   90.00
_cell.angle_beta   90.00
_cell.angle_gamma   90.00
#
_symmetry.space_group_name_H-M   'P 1'
#
loop_
_entity.id
_entity.type
_entity.pdbx_description
1 polymer ?
#
loop_
_entity_poly.entity_id
_entity_poly.type
_entity_poly.pdbx_seq_one_letter_code
_entity_poly.pdbx_strand_id
1 'polypeptide(L)'
;ERIRRAVEGSLQRLGTDRIDLLYQHRVDPNVPIEDVAGVVQDLMNEGKVLHWGLSEMGPNTLRRAHDILPVSAVQGEYSMLWRRREADILPLCTELGVGFVPFAPLGYGFLTGAIDMQTTFAPSDFRALTTRMDPDNRAANMALVDLARDWAAQKGVKPGQIALAWLMAQGDTIVPIPGTTQMSHLRDNIAAANVSFTASELAEIRAALDSLEVQGGRAPQLVADWSDVEAPDA
;
A
#
# COMPACT_ATOMS: atom_id res chain seq x y z
N GLU A 1 0.64 -3.34 -27.06
CA GLU A 1 0.42 -4.80 -27.17
C GLU A 1 0.52 -5.55 -25.84
N ARG A 2 1.52 -5.27 -24.97
CA ARG A 2 1.71 -5.99 -23.69
C ARG A 2 0.48 -5.87 -22.78
N ILE A 3 -0.07 -4.67 -22.61
CA ILE A 3 -1.23 -4.42 -21.75
C ILE A 3 -2.42 -5.24 -22.25
N ARG A 4 -2.75 -5.18 -23.54
CA ARG A 4 -3.86 -5.95 -24.12
C ARG A 4 -3.69 -7.45 -23.89
N ARG A 5 -2.51 -8.00 -24.17
CA ARG A 5 -2.23 -9.43 -23.93
C ARG A 5 -2.36 -9.80 -22.44
N ALA A 6 -1.92 -8.93 -21.53
CA ALA A 6 -2.05 -9.15 -20.08
C ALA A 6 -3.53 -9.17 -19.64
N VAL A 7 -4.33 -8.24 -20.17
CA VAL A 7 -5.78 -8.18 -19.90
C VAL A 7 -6.49 -9.43 -20.42
N GLU A 8 -6.25 -9.84 -21.67
CA GLU A 8 -6.85 -11.06 -22.23
C GLU A 8 -6.48 -12.31 -21.40
N GLY A 9 -5.21 -12.44 -21.01
CA GLY A 9 -4.78 -13.52 -20.13
C GLY A 9 -5.42 -13.47 -18.73
N SER A 10 -5.68 -12.28 -18.21
CA SER A 10 -6.38 -12.11 -16.92
C SER A 10 -7.85 -12.49 -17.03
N LEU A 11 -8.55 -12.04 -18.06
CA LEU A 11 -9.94 -12.41 -18.33
C LEU A 11 -10.12 -13.93 -18.44
N GLN A 12 -9.20 -14.60 -19.17
CA GLN A 12 -9.21 -16.07 -19.30
C GLN A 12 -9.01 -16.76 -17.94
N ARG A 13 -8.04 -16.32 -17.13
CA ARG A 13 -7.77 -16.94 -15.81
C ARG A 13 -8.87 -16.68 -14.80
N LEU A 14 -9.51 -15.52 -14.86
CA LEU A 14 -10.61 -15.14 -13.98
C LEU A 14 -11.94 -15.76 -14.42
N GLY A 15 -12.06 -16.22 -15.66
CA GLY A 15 -13.30 -16.75 -16.22
C GLY A 15 -14.41 -15.71 -16.34
N THR A 16 -14.04 -14.47 -16.66
CA THR A 16 -14.96 -13.32 -16.78
C THR A 16 -14.72 -12.57 -18.08
N ASP A 17 -15.69 -11.79 -18.50
CA ASP A 17 -15.64 -10.95 -19.69
C ASP A 17 -15.11 -9.54 -19.42
N ARG A 18 -14.97 -9.13 -18.14
CA ARG A 18 -14.49 -7.80 -17.75
C ARG A 18 -13.69 -7.81 -16.45
N ILE A 19 -12.86 -6.81 -16.28
CA ILE A 19 -12.09 -6.52 -15.06
C ILE A 19 -12.67 -5.24 -14.45
N ASP A 20 -13.09 -5.30 -13.18
CA ASP A 20 -13.65 -4.14 -12.48
C ASP A 20 -12.59 -3.06 -12.25
N LEU A 21 -11.39 -3.43 -11.85
CA LEU A 21 -10.27 -2.49 -11.61
C LEU A 21 -8.96 -3.10 -12.10
N LEU A 22 -8.41 -2.53 -13.17
CA LEU A 22 -7.11 -2.90 -13.73
C LEU A 22 -6.00 -2.00 -13.15
N TYR A 23 -4.94 -2.58 -12.62
CA TYR A 23 -3.76 -1.84 -12.19
C TYR A 23 -2.59 -1.95 -13.17
N GLN A 24 -1.95 -0.82 -13.49
CA GLN A 24 -0.55 -0.83 -13.91
C GLN A 24 0.33 -1.03 -12.67
N HIS A 25 0.97 -2.21 -12.56
CA HIS A 25 1.69 -2.62 -11.35
C HIS A 25 2.95 -1.76 -11.07
N ARG A 26 3.65 -1.34 -12.12
CA ARG A 26 4.77 -0.36 -12.06
C ARG A 26 4.80 0.46 -13.35
N VAL A 27 5.28 1.69 -13.23
CA VAL A 27 5.56 2.57 -14.37
C VAL A 27 6.70 1.97 -15.21
N ASP A 28 6.53 1.96 -16.52
CA ASP A 28 7.63 1.67 -17.45
C ASP A 28 8.36 3.00 -17.73
N PRO A 29 9.65 3.14 -17.36
CA PRO A 29 10.39 4.38 -17.53
C PRO A 29 10.70 4.72 -18.99
N ASN A 30 10.29 3.89 -19.95
CA ASN A 30 10.49 4.11 -21.37
C ASN A 30 9.19 4.35 -22.14
N VAL A 31 8.05 4.41 -21.46
CA VAL A 31 6.74 4.58 -22.08
C VAL A 31 6.00 5.73 -21.43
N PRO A 32 5.61 6.78 -22.19
CA PRO A 32 4.77 7.86 -21.69
C PRO A 32 3.48 7.32 -21.07
N ILE A 33 3.07 7.91 -19.96
CA ILE A 33 1.85 7.45 -19.26
C ILE A 33 0.59 7.70 -20.10
N GLU A 34 0.64 8.67 -20.99
CA GLU A 34 -0.41 9.01 -21.93
C GLU A 34 -0.70 7.83 -22.88
N ASP A 35 0.34 7.16 -23.36
CA ASP A 35 0.20 5.97 -24.21
C ASP A 35 -0.44 4.81 -23.45
N VAL A 36 -0.09 4.64 -22.17
CA VAL A 36 -0.70 3.64 -21.30
C VAL A 36 -2.18 3.97 -21.08
N ALA A 37 -2.50 5.22 -20.74
CA ALA A 37 -3.87 5.69 -20.54
C ALA A 37 -4.73 5.49 -21.80
N GLY A 38 -4.19 5.80 -22.99
CA GLY A 38 -4.88 5.58 -24.26
C GLY A 38 -5.24 4.11 -24.50
N VAL A 39 -4.31 3.18 -24.24
CA VAL A 39 -4.61 1.74 -24.36
C VAL A 39 -5.65 1.27 -23.34
N VAL A 40 -5.61 1.79 -22.12
CA VAL A 40 -6.63 1.45 -21.10
C VAL A 40 -7.98 2.03 -21.49
N GLN A 41 -8.03 3.24 -22.01
CA GLN A 41 -9.27 3.84 -22.54
C GLN A 41 -9.90 3.01 -23.64
N ASP A 42 -9.09 2.49 -24.58
CA ASP A 42 -9.58 1.55 -25.60
C ASP A 42 -10.21 0.29 -24.98
N LEU A 43 -9.54 -0.31 -23.98
CA LEU A 43 -10.05 -1.49 -23.26
C LEU A 43 -11.34 -1.19 -22.49
N MET A 44 -11.50 0.03 -21.98
CA MET A 44 -12.75 0.49 -21.36
C MET A 44 -13.87 0.63 -22.43
N ASN A 45 -13.56 1.20 -23.59
CA ASN A 45 -14.49 1.33 -24.70
C ASN A 45 -14.94 -0.04 -25.24
N GLU A 46 -14.05 -1.04 -25.18
CA GLU A 46 -14.37 -2.45 -25.48
C GLU A 46 -15.19 -3.16 -24.38
N GLY A 47 -15.41 -2.52 -23.24
CA GLY A 47 -16.11 -3.09 -22.08
C GLY A 47 -15.31 -4.13 -21.29
N LYS A 48 -14.01 -4.29 -21.57
CA LYS A 48 -13.12 -5.26 -20.91
C LYS A 48 -12.58 -4.78 -19.57
N VAL A 49 -12.53 -3.48 -19.35
CA VAL A 49 -12.06 -2.82 -18.12
C VAL A 49 -13.08 -1.78 -17.72
N LEU A 50 -13.47 -1.71 -16.45
CA LEU A 50 -14.41 -0.70 -15.96
C LEU A 50 -13.68 0.50 -15.35
N HIS A 51 -12.63 0.23 -14.58
CA HIS A 51 -11.83 1.23 -13.88
C HIS A 51 -10.35 0.87 -13.96
N TRP A 52 -9.49 1.85 -13.80
CA TRP A 52 -8.06 1.60 -13.74
C TRP A 52 -7.38 2.30 -12.58
N GLY A 53 -6.22 1.77 -12.21
CA GLY A 53 -5.38 2.29 -11.14
C GLY A 53 -3.90 2.22 -11.49
N LEU A 54 -3.11 2.92 -10.70
CA LEU A 54 -1.66 2.95 -10.79
C LEU A 54 -1.04 2.44 -9.49
N SER A 55 0.21 1.97 -9.56
CA SER A 55 0.94 1.52 -8.37
C SER A 55 2.35 2.06 -8.34
N GLU A 56 2.74 2.63 -7.19
CA GLU A 56 4.11 3.08 -6.89
C GLU A 56 4.71 4.07 -7.91
N MET A 57 3.87 4.89 -8.55
CA MET A 57 4.27 5.96 -9.46
C MET A 57 4.64 7.23 -8.68
N GLY A 58 5.36 8.13 -9.34
CA GLY A 58 5.58 9.49 -8.88
C GLY A 58 4.34 10.39 -9.05
N PRO A 59 4.27 11.52 -8.32
CA PRO A 59 3.09 12.39 -8.32
C PRO A 59 2.80 13.05 -9.68
N ASN A 60 3.83 13.38 -10.47
CA ASN A 60 3.63 13.97 -11.80
C ASN A 60 3.00 12.94 -12.76
N THR A 61 3.46 11.69 -12.72
CA THR A 61 2.88 10.60 -13.50
C THR A 61 1.40 10.40 -13.15
N LEU A 62 1.04 10.42 -11.86
CA LEU A 62 -0.36 10.30 -11.44
C LEU A 62 -1.22 11.42 -12.01
N ARG A 63 -0.74 12.68 -11.94
CA ARG A 63 -1.49 13.83 -12.45
C ARG A 63 -1.68 13.74 -13.96
N ARG A 64 -0.62 13.50 -14.72
CA ARG A 64 -0.67 13.34 -16.19
C ARG A 64 -1.60 12.19 -16.61
N ALA A 65 -1.52 11.07 -15.93
CA ALA A 65 -2.40 9.92 -16.17
C ALA A 65 -3.88 10.29 -15.96
N HIS A 66 -4.17 10.96 -14.84
CA HIS A 66 -5.52 11.35 -14.46
C HIS A 66 -6.13 12.38 -15.41
N ASP A 67 -5.31 13.32 -15.95
CA ASP A 67 -5.74 14.33 -16.92
C ASP A 67 -6.19 13.71 -18.26
N ILE A 68 -5.60 12.58 -18.67
CA ILE A 68 -5.97 11.85 -19.89
C ILE A 68 -7.16 10.92 -19.65
N LEU A 69 -7.08 10.12 -18.59
CA LEU A 69 -8.10 9.15 -18.22
C LEU A 69 -8.22 9.10 -16.70
N PRO A 70 -9.36 9.49 -16.11
CA PRO A 70 -9.50 9.53 -14.65
C PRO A 70 -9.07 8.23 -13.98
N VAL A 71 -8.04 8.32 -13.13
CA VAL A 71 -7.54 7.20 -12.32
C VAL A 71 -8.51 6.99 -11.16
N SER A 72 -8.93 5.76 -10.91
CA SER A 72 -9.87 5.42 -9.84
C SER A 72 -9.19 5.11 -8.53
N ALA A 73 -8.00 4.49 -8.56
CA ALA A 73 -7.27 4.12 -7.36
C ALA A 73 -5.75 4.12 -7.57
N VAL A 74 -5.04 4.42 -6.49
CA VAL A 74 -3.59 4.29 -6.40
C VAL A 74 -3.24 3.24 -5.36
N GLN A 75 -2.37 2.29 -5.70
CA GLN A 75 -1.83 1.32 -4.75
C GLN A 75 -0.40 1.71 -4.37
N GLY A 76 -0.10 1.78 -3.09
CA GLY A 76 1.23 2.11 -2.59
C GLY A 76 1.52 1.53 -1.22
N GLU A 77 2.79 1.35 -0.85
CA GLU A 77 3.11 0.97 0.51
C GLU A 77 2.72 2.10 1.47
N TYR A 78 1.91 1.75 2.48
CA TYR A 78 1.56 2.68 3.55
C TYR A 78 1.21 1.91 4.81
N SER A 79 1.83 2.31 5.92
CA SER A 79 1.62 1.72 7.25
C SER A 79 2.21 2.65 8.31
N MET A 80 1.99 2.36 9.59
CA MET A 80 2.68 3.05 10.69
C MET A 80 4.21 2.96 10.57
N LEU A 81 4.74 1.94 9.87
CA LEU A 81 6.16 1.71 9.62
C LEU A 81 6.68 2.44 8.37
N TRP A 82 5.79 2.88 7.44
CA TRP A 82 6.17 3.56 6.19
C TRP A 82 5.15 4.62 5.83
N ARG A 83 5.48 5.89 6.10
CA ARG A 83 4.55 7.03 6.03
C ARG A 83 4.88 8.05 4.94
N ARG A 84 5.84 7.74 4.06
CA ARG A 84 6.29 8.68 3.02
C ARG A 84 5.14 9.24 2.16
N ARG A 85 4.12 8.44 1.89
CA ARG A 85 2.96 8.82 1.05
C ARG A 85 2.14 9.99 1.61
N GLU A 86 2.30 10.30 2.88
CA GLU A 86 1.63 11.44 3.53
C GLU A 86 2.11 12.80 3.00
N ALA A 87 3.34 12.85 2.45
CA ALA A 87 3.95 14.09 1.98
C ALA A 87 3.49 14.50 0.56
N ASP A 88 3.11 13.54 -0.28
CA ASP A 88 2.89 13.76 -1.71
C ASP A 88 1.64 13.06 -2.26
N ILE A 89 1.62 11.76 -2.24
CA ILE A 89 0.60 10.95 -2.93
C ILE A 89 -0.77 11.03 -2.26
N LEU A 90 -0.86 10.97 -0.92
CA LEU A 90 -2.16 11.03 -0.25
C LEU A 90 -2.86 12.39 -0.43
N PRO A 91 -2.17 13.55 -0.28
CA PRO A 91 -2.77 14.83 -0.63
C PRO A 91 -3.23 14.91 -2.08
N LEU A 92 -2.42 14.39 -3.02
CA LEU A 92 -2.78 14.37 -4.44
C LEU A 92 -3.98 13.48 -4.73
N CYS A 93 -4.05 12.30 -4.12
CA CYS A 93 -5.24 11.42 -4.23
C CYS A 93 -6.51 12.13 -3.72
N THR A 94 -6.41 12.85 -2.60
CA THR A 94 -7.52 13.64 -2.07
C THR A 94 -7.95 14.75 -3.02
N GLU A 95 -6.99 15.50 -3.58
CA GLU A 95 -7.24 16.55 -4.58
C GLU A 95 -7.97 16.02 -5.81
N LEU A 96 -7.55 14.86 -6.32
CA LEU A 96 -8.07 14.25 -7.54
C LEU A 96 -9.31 13.37 -7.33
N GLY A 97 -9.73 13.13 -6.08
CA GLY A 97 -10.82 12.20 -5.78
C GLY A 97 -10.48 10.73 -6.05
N VAL A 98 -9.21 10.36 -5.94
CA VAL A 98 -8.66 9.02 -6.19
C VAL A 98 -8.58 8.23 -4.90
N GLY A 99 -9.03 6.96 -4.91
CA GLY A 99 -8.88 6.05 -3.77
C GLY A 99 -7.43 5.62 -3.55
N PHE A 100 -7.04 5.39 -2.30
CA PHE A 100 -5.71 4.88 -1.98
C PHE A 100 -5.77 3.49 -1.34
N VAL A 101 -4.96 2.56 -1.87
CA VAL A 101 -4.95 1.15 -1.48
C VAL A 101 -3.60 0.78 -0.87
N PRO A 102 -3.45 0.84 0.47
CA PRO A 102 -2.23 0.47 1.16
C PRO A 102 -1.89 -1.01 1.00
N PHE A 103 -0.75 -1.34 0.37
CA PHE A 103 -0.18 -2.67 0.49
C PHE A 103 0.83 -2.72 1.64
N ALA A 104 1.18 -3.94 2.09
CA ALA A 104 1.99 -4.17 3.29
C ALA A 104 1.52 -3.37 4.54
N PRO A 105 0.20 -3.26 4.78
CA PRO A 105 -0.35 -2.40 5.82
C PRO A 105 0.06 -2.83 7.25
N LEU A 106 0.50 -4.07 7.41
CA LEU A 106 1.01 -4.64 8.66
C LEU A 106 2.55 -4.69 8.72
N GLY A 107 3.26 -4.00 7.80
CA GLY A 107 4.71 -4.00 7.76
C GLY A 107 5.30 -5.41 7.61
N TYR A 108 4.72 -6.23 6.71
CA TYR A 108 5.09 -7.64 6.53
C TYR A 108 4.98 -8.49 7.81
N GLY A 109 4.05 -8.14 8.68
CA GLY A 109 3.80 -8.82 9.95
C GLY A 109 4.49 -8.17 11.16
N PHE A 110 5.36 -7.18 10.97
CA PHE A 110 6.07 -6.50 12.05
C PHE A 110 5.11 -5.82 13.04
N LEU A 111 4.13 -5.08 12.55
CA LEU A 111 3.15 -4.35 13.36
C LEU A 111 2.13 -5.26 14.08
N THR A 112 2.14 -6.57 13.82
CA THR A 112 1.31 -7.52 14.57
C THR A 112 1.90 -7.92 15.90
N GLY A 113 3.20 -7.62 16.11
CA GLY A 113 3.97 -8.06 17.27
C GLY A 113 4.40 -9.53 17.24
N ALA A 114 4.19 -10.24 16.10
CA ALA A 114 4.65 -11.61 15.91
C ALA A 114 6.15 -11.71 15.55
N ILE A 115 6.77 -10.61 15.17
CA ILE A 115 8.21 -10.51 14.90
C ILE A 115 8.87 -9.84 16.09
N ASP A 116 9.82 -10.52 16.69
CA ASP A 116 10.62 -10.10 17.84
C ASP A 116 12.12 -10.15 17.54
N MET A 117 12.96 -9.90 18.54
CA MET A 117 14.41 -9.86 18.40
C MET A 117 15.03 -11.25 18.12
N GLN A 118 14.34 -12.35 18.45
CA GLN A 118 14.77 -13.72 18.21
C GLN A 118 14.32 -14.26 16.85
N THR A 119 13.40 -13.56 16.18
CA THR A 119 12.85 -13.99 14.88
C THR A 119 13.95 -14.03 13.83
N THR A 120 14.04 -15.15 13.12
CA THR A 120 14.92 -15.34 11.97
C THR A 120 14.11 -15.57 10.71
N PHE A 121 14.62 -15.12 9.57
CA PHE A 121 13.98 -15.30 8.28
C PHE A 121 14.79 -16.26 7.40
N ALA A 122 14.10 -17.10 6.64
CA ALA A 122 14.77 -17.93 5.64
C ALA A 122 15.41 -17.04 4.56
N PRO A 123 16.53 -17.43 3.93
CA PRO A 123 17.17 -16.61 2.87
C PRO A 123 16.26 -16.32 1.68
N SER A 124 15.24 -17.12 1.43
CA SER A 124 14.23 -16.93 0.38
C SER A 124 13.06 -16.01 0.80
N ASP A 125 13.01 -15.63 2.07
CA ASP A 125 11.97 -14.73 2.57
C ASP A 125 12.33 -13.29 2.21
N PHE A 126 11.39 -12.57 1.60
CA PHE A 126 11.57 -11.17 1.22
C PHE A 126 12.02 -10.28 2.40
N ARG A 127 11.57 -10.60 3.61
CA ARG A 127 11.93 -9.86 4.83
C ARG A 127 13.43 -9.95 5.16
N ALA A 128 14.07 -11.05 4.82
CA ALA A 128 15.52 -11.21 4.97
C ALA A 128 16.33 -10.29 4.03
N LEU A 129 15.68 -9.73 3.00
CA LEU A 129 16.32 -8.84 2.01
C LEU A 129 16.05 -7.36 2.31
N THR A 130 15.28 -7.04 3.35
CA THR A 130 14.92 -5.66 3.71
C THR A 130 15.71 -5.22 4.94
N THR A 131 16.48 -4.14 4.82
CA THR A 131 17.36 -3.70 5.92
C THR A 131 16.60 -3.24 7.17
N ARG A 132 15.31 -2.87 7.06
CA ARG A 132 14.47 -2.60 8.24
C ARG A 132 14.28 -3.83 9.15
N MET A 133 14.51 -5.04 8.63
CA MET A 133 14.43 -6.30 9.38
C MET A 133 15.78 -6.79 9.91
N ASP A 134 16.88 -6.10 9.59
CA ASP A 134 18.18 -6.34 10.21
C ASP A 134 18.08 -6.19 11.72
N PRO A 135 18.81 -6.97 12.54
CA PRO A 135 18.65 -6.98 14.00
C PRO A 135 18.68 -5.60 14.65
N ASP A 136 19.65 -4.76 14.30
CA ASP A 136 19.83 -3.43 14.90
C ASP A 136 18.69 -2.48 14.51
N ASN A 137 18.32 -2.43 13.24
CA ASN A 137 17.20 -1.62 12.75
C ASN A 137 15.88 -2.10 13.34
N ARG A 138 15.70 -3.42 13.43
CA ARG A 138 14.52 -4.02 14.04
C ARG A 138 14.41 -3.65 15.53
N ALA A 139 15.53 -3.68 16.27
CA ALA A 139 15.56 -3.26 17.66
C ALA A 139 15.09 -1.81 17.82
N ALA A 140 15.61 -0.90 17.00
CA ALA A 140 15.21 0.51 17.01
C ALA A 140 13.72 0.69 16.66
N ASN A 141 13.20 -0.11 15.72
CA ASN A 141 11.81 -0.03 15.27
C ASN A 141 10.80 -0.69 16.24
N MET A 142 11.24 -1.43 17.28
CA MET A 142 10.32 -2.09 18.22
C MET A 142 9.37 -1.13 18.92
N ALA A 143 9.76 0.13 19.10
CA ALA A 143 8.91 1.16 19.68
C ALA A 143 7.57 1.34 18.92
N LEU A 144 7.54 1.08 17.60
CA LEU A 144 6.30 1.08 16.80
C LEU A 144 5.39 -0.10 17.17
N VAL A 145 5.97 -1.26 17.43
CA VAL A 145 5.22 -2.45 17.86
C VAL A 145 4.65 -2.23 19.26
N ASP A 146 5.43 -1.63 20.15
CA ASP A 146 4.98 -1.33 21.52
C ASP A 146 3.87 -0.29 21.50
N LEU A 147 3.96 0.76 20.69
CA LEU A 147 2.87 1.71 20.46
C LEU A 147 1.57 0.98 20.02
N ALA A 148 1.67 0.08 19.05
CA ALA A 148 0.51 -0.69 18.58
C ALA A 148 -0.05 -1.64 19.66
N ARG A 149 0.81 -2.22 20.52
CA ARG A 149 0.42 -3.07 21.66
C ARG A 149 -0.31 -2.28 22.75
N ASP A 150 0.20 -1.09 23.08
CA ASP A 150 -0.39 -0.24 24.13
C ASP A 150 -1.81 0.20 23.73
N TRP A 151 -1.99 0.64 22.49
CA TRP A 151 -3.31 0.96 21.95
C TRP A 151 -4.22 -0.27 21.84
N ALA A 152 -3.65 -1.43 21.47
CA ALA A 152 -4.40 -2.67 21.42
C ALA A 152 -4.93 -3.08 22.79
N ALA A 153 -4.13 -2.94 23.84
CA ALA A 153 -4.55 -3.18 25.21
C ALA A 153 -5.69 -2.24 25.66
N GLN A 154 -5.58 -0.94 25.32
CA GLN A 154 -6.61 0.05 25.63
C GLN A 154 -7.94 -0.23 24.91
N LYS A 155 -7.89 -0.66 23.65
CA LYS A 155 -9.08 -0.94 22.83
C LYS A 155 -9.61 -2.38 22.98
N GLY A 156 -8.90 -3.28 23.68
CA GLY A 156 -9.28 -4.68 23.83
C GLY A 156 -9.20 -5.48 22.53
N VAL A 157 -8.22 -5.15 21.66
CA VAL A 157 -8.03 -5.75 20.32
C VAL A 157 -6.59 -6.21 20.12
N LYS A 158 -6.24 -6.70 18.93
CA LYS A 158 -4.85 -7.09 18.59
C LYS A 158 -4.07 -5.94 17.97
N PRO A 159 -2.73 -5.90 18.09
CA PRO A 159 -1.89 -4.83 17.51
C PRO A 159 -2.09 -4.63 16.00
N GLY A 160 -2.22 -5.73 15.22
CA GLY A 160 -2.50 -5.65 13.80
C GLY A 160 -3.83 -4.96 13.46
N GLN A 161 -4.84 -5.08 14.34
CA GLN A 161 -6.11 -4.38 14.16
C GLN A 161 -5.96 -2.88 14.40
N ILE A 162 -5.12 -2.45 15.35
CA ILE A 162 -4.75 -1.05 15.55
C ILE A 162 -4.08 -0.48 14.30
N ALA A 163 -3.10 -1.19 13.75
CA ALA A 163 -2.39 -0.75 12.55
C ALA A 163 -3.32 -0.57 11.34
N LEU A 164 -4.26 -1.50 11.12
CA LEU A 164 -5.24 -1.42 10.04
C LEU A 164 -6.28 -0.32 10.29
N ALA A 165 -6.81 -0.22 11.50
CA ALA A 165 -7.79 0.81 11.87
C ALA A 165 -7.18 2.22 11.77
N TRP A 166 -5.91 2.39 12.18
CA TRP A 166 -5.20 3.64 12.03
C TRP A 166 -5.10 4.06 10.56
N LEU A 167 -4.78 3.13 9.64
CA LEU A 167 -4.76 3.40 8.20
C LEU A 167 -6.12 3.88 7.69
N MET A 168 -7.20 3.17 8.03
CA MET A 168 -8.56 3.55 7.63
C MET A 168 -8.99 4.91 8.19
N ALA A 169 -8.46 5.29 9.35
CA ALA A 169 -8.73 6.59 9.95
C ALA A 169 -7.98 7.77 9.31
N GLN A 170 -7.05 7.51 8.36
CA GLN A 170 -6.34 8.59 7.67
C GLN A 170 -7.18 9.21 6.52
N GLY A 171 -8.27 8.57 6.09
CA GLY A 171 -9.17 9.11 5.07
C GLY A 171 -10.22 8.09 4.62
N ASP A 172 -11.39 8.58 4.24
CA ASP A 172 -12.54 7.74 3.83
C ASP A 172 -12.29 6.92 2.56
N THR A 173 -11.29 7.28 1.78
CA THR A 173 -10.91 6.62 0.52
C THR A 173 -9.73 5.67 0.67
N ILE A 174 -9.28 5.39 1.91
CA ILE A 174 -8.15 4.50 2.18
C ILE A 174 -8.65 3.09 2.50
N VAL A 175 -8.28 2.13 1.65
CA VAL A 175 -8.71 0.72 1.76
C VAL A 175 -7.50 -0.20 1.81
N PRO A 176 -7.01 -0.61 2.99
CA PRO A 176 -5.84 -1.47 3.13
C PRO A 176 -6.11 -2.90 2.66
N ILE A 177 -5.07 -3.53 2.09
CA ILE A 177 -5.11 -4.91 1.57
C ILE A 177 -4.18 -5.86 2.37
N PRO A 178 -4.53 -6.23 3.62
CA PRO A 178 -3.72 -7.13 4.43
C PRO A 178 -3.79 -8.57 3.90
N GLY A 179 -2.66 -9.09 3.39
CA GLY A 179 -2.57 -10.48 2.92
C GLY A 179 -2.42 -11.48 4.06
N THR A 180 -3.09 -12.63 3.98
CA THR A 180 -2.92 -13.75 4.92
C THR A 180 -3.31 -15.09 4.29
N THR A 181 -2.70 -16.17 4.79
CA THR A 181 -3.07 -17.56 4.47
C THR A 181 -3.83 -18.24 5.63
N GLN A 182 -4.06 -17.51 6.73
CA GLN A 182 -4.69 -18.09 7.94
C GLN A 182 -6.06 -17.47 8.19
N MET A 183 -7.07 -18.31 8.37
CA MET A 183 -8.45 -17.89 8.60
C MET A 183 -8.61 -17.05 9.88
N SER A 184 -7.85 -17.34 10.94
CA SER A 184 -7.85 -16.52 12.15
C SER A 184 -7.37 -15.10 11.90
N HIS A 185 -6.28 -14.93 11.14
CA HIS A 185 -5.77 -13.61 10.76
C HIS A 185 -6.72 -12.86 9.82
N LEU A 186 -7.41 -13.57 8.91
CA LEU A 186 -8.41 -12.96 8.06
C LEU A 186 -9.55 -12.35 8.90
N ARG A 187 -10.04 -13.10 9.89
CA ARG A 187 -11.09 -12.60 10.82
C ARG A 187 -10.60 -11.39 11.62
N ASP A 188 -9.37 -11.42 12.12
CA ASP A 188 -8.76 -10.29 12.82
C ASP A 188 -8.65 -9.06 11.92
N ASN A 189 -8.20 -9.25 10.67
CA ASN A 189 -8.08 -8.17 9.69
C ASN A 189 -9.44 -7.53 9.36
N ILE A 190 -10.47 -8.33 9.14
CA ILE A 190 -11.84 -7.84 8.91
C ILE A 190 -12.37 -7.10 10.13
N ALA A 191 -12.14 -7.63 11.34
CA ALA A 191 -12.61 -7.02 12.58
C ALA A 191 -11.94 -5.66 12.88
N ALA A 192 -10.80 -5.35 12.25
CA ALA A 192 -10.16 -4.03 12.36
C ALA A 192 -11.09 -2.88 11.92
N ALA A 193 -12.03 -3.14 11.00
CA ALA A 193 -13.01 -2.15 10.57
C ALA A 193 -13.99 -1.68 11.68
N ASN A 194 -14.07 -2.44 12.78
CA ASN A 194 -14.89 -2.07 13.93
C ASN A 194 -14.13 -1.27 15.00
N VAL A 195 -12.82 -1.07 14.82
CA VAL A 195 -12.00 -0.28 15.75
C VAL A 195 -12.05 1.18 15.32
N SER A 196 -12.46 2.03 16.24
CA SER A 196 -12.52 3.48 16.02
C SER A 196 -11.62 4.23 16.97
N PHE A 197 -11.20 5.41 16.55
CA PHE A 197 -10.42 6.35 17.33
C PHE A 197 -11.14 7.69 17.42
N THR A 198 -11.06 8.33 18.56
CA THR A 198 -11.42 9.74 18.70
C THR A 198 -10.36 10.63 18.04
N ALA A 199 -10.68 11.89 17.79
CA ALA A 199 -9.72 12.86 17.26
C ALA A 199 -8.50 13.05 18.20
N SER A 200 -8.71 13.00 19.53
CA SER A 200 -7.61 13.06 20.51
C SER A 200 -6.69 11.85 20.42
N GLU A 201 -7.25 10.65 20.34
CA GLU A 201 -6.47 9.41 20.20
C GLU A 201 -5.65 9.39 18.92
N LEU A 202 -6.23 9.84 17.80
CA LEU A 202 -5.50 9.96 16.53
C LEU A 202 -4.34 10.98 16.63
N ALA A 203 -4.57 12.10 17.32
CA ALA A 203 -3.53 13.10 17.55
C ALA A 203 -2.39 12.55 18.44
N GLU A 204 -2.71 11.78 19.48
CA GLU A 204 -1.72 11.12 20.32
C GLU A 204 -0.91 10.07 19.55
N ILE A 205 -1.57 9.22 18.75
CA ILE A 205 -0.87 8.25 17.87
C ILE A 205 0.03 8.99 16.88
N ARG A 206 -0.47 10.07 16.28
CA ARG A 206 0.30 10.87 15.33
C ARG A 206 1.56 11.45 16.00
N ALA A 207 1.42 12.08 17.16
CA ALA A 207 2.55 12.65 17.90
C ALA A 207 3.59 11.59 18.27
N ALA A 208 3.13 10.39 18.70
CA ALA A 208 4.02 9.28 18.98
C ALA A 208 4.77 8.82 17.72
N LEU A 209 4.06 8.62 16.60
CA LEU A 209 4.67 8.23 15.32
C LEU A 209 5.66 9.27 14.79
N ASP A 210 5.39 10.57 14.97
CA ASP A 210 6.25 11.67 14.53
C ASP A 210 7.53 11.77 15.37
N SER A 211 7.51 11.24 16.60
CA SER A 211 8.70 11.17 17.47
C SER A 211 9.61 9.97 17.19
N LEU A 212 9.15 9.00 16.38
CA LEU A 212 9.89 7.78 16.06
C LEU A 212 10.55 7.88 14.69
N GLU A 213 11.86 7.69 14.63
CA GLU A 213 12.60 7.59 13.38
C GLU A 213 12.77 6.14 12.97
N VAL A 214 12.07 5.73 11.89
CA VAL A 214 12.15 4.37 11.36
C VAL A 214 13.52 4.12 10.75
N GLN A 215 14.19 3.07 11.21
CA GLN A 215 15.50 2.66 10.73
C GLN A 215 15.41 1.58 9.64
N GLY A 216 16.27 1.69 8.63
CA GLY A 216 16.38 0.72 7.53
C GLY A 216 15.41 0.96 6.37
N GLY A 217 15.79 0.44 5.20
CA GLY A 217 15.04 0.55 3.96
C GLY A 217 13.88 -0.45 3.88
N ARG A 218 12.81 -0.07 3.21
CA ARG A 218 11.57 -0.86 3.05
C ARG A 218 11.70 -2.05 2.08
N ALA A 219 12.66 -1.99 1.18
CA ALA A 219 12.84 -2.97 0.11
C ALA A 219 14.32 -3.08 -0.28
N PRO A 220 14.72 -4.20 -0.90
CA PRO A 220 16.00 -4.27 -1.60
C PRO A 220 16.11 -3.18 -2.65
N GLN A 221 17.33 -2.70 -2.95
CA GLN A 221 17.57 -1.59 -3.89
C GLN A 221 16.89 -1.83 -5.24
N LEU A 222 17.01 -3.04 -5.80
CA LEU A 222 16.36 -3.42 -7.06
C LEU A 222 14.84 -3.17 -7.08
N VAL A 223 14.16 -3.34 -5.94
CA VAL A 223 12.71 -3.09 -5.82
C VAL A 223 12.44 -1.61 -5.54
N ALA A 224 13.32 -0.96 -4.77
CA ALA A 224 13.22 0.47 -4.47
C ALA A 224 13.32 1.32 -5.75
N ASP A 225 14.16 0.91 -6.71
CA ASP A 225 14.36 1.58 -8.00
C ASP A 225 13.08 1.61 -8.87
N TRP A 226 12.10 0.75 -8.59
CA TRP A 226 10.79 0.71 -9.25
C TRP A 226 9.69 1.45 -8.50
N SER A 227 10.06 2.22 -7.49
CA SER A 227 9.12 3.00 -6.67
C SER A 227 9.31 4.48 -6.91
N ASP A 228 8.21 5.23 -6.89
CA ASP A 228 8.21 6.68 -7.14
C ASP A 228 8.73 7.06 -8.54
N VAL A 229 8.64 6.13 -9.50
CA VAL A 229 9.11 6.33 -10.86
C VAL A 229 8.18 7.27 -11.61
N GLU A 230 8.76 8.29 -12.23
CA GLU A 230 8.04 9.14 -13.17
C GLU A 230 8.12 8.57 -14.59
N ALA A 231 7.01 8.55 -15.29
CA ALA A 231 6.97 8.20 -16.71
C ALA A 231 7.64 9.31 -17.53
N PRO A 232 8.33 8.99 -18.66
CA PRO A 232 8.89 9.98 -19.54
C PRO A 232 7.81 10.87 -20.15
N ASP A 233 8.19 12.05 -20.62
CA ASP A 233 7.32 12.93 -21.37
C ASP A 233 6.92 12.30 -22.72
N ALA A 234 5.73 12.67 -23.21
CA ALA A 234 5.19 12.20 -24.48
C ALA A 234 5.93 12.77 -25.71
#